data_3a1c2b9bb98d16d7810ccca513ee7293
#
_entry.id   3a1c2b9bb98d16d7810ccca513ee7293
#
_cell.length_a   1.000
_cell.length_b   1.000
_cell.length_c   1.000
_cell.angle_alpha   90.00
_cell.angle_beta   90.00
_cell.angle_gamma   90.00
#
_symmetry.space_group_name_H-M   'P 1'
#
loop_
_entity.id
_entity.type
_entity.pdbx_description
1 polymer ?
#
loop_
_entity_poly.entity_id
_entity_poly.type
_entity_poly.pdbx_seq_one_letter_code
_entity_poly.pdbx_strand_id
1 'polypeptide(L)'
;FVAMALANFAAAASFGVFFLFPLVIEKAGGSKADIGLIMGVFALAATLCRPWVAELIDRLGRKHSYTVGSLLMTLLPFAYLALGDDLSLVYPFLLVLRVLHGIGLALCFTACFTYVADIVPPARLNEGIGMFGISGLVGLAVGPILAELALDHLGEPAFFGTASALAAVGLVSHLPLAETLVRSPVDGRRTFLGVLRQRRIVLVAILAVLFGFGLAGSGNFVAPLAAERHIALASLFFLCYSTAAVLVRLLGGRLADRVGERRILPYALVITGAGLLTLTLVQSQSALAAAGLISGCGHGLLYPSLNSWAIRGQPAAVRGKVTGIYTGALDAGNFGGSLLLGIIGEWFGLTVLFMVAGGVLLAGLVVLTWAGRSETLPPKAAPPPY
;
A
#
# COMPACT_ATOMS: atom_id res chain seq x y z
N PHE A 1 -4.13 17.52 -13.44
CA PHE A 1 -3.20 16.85 -12.53
C PHE A 1 -3.51 17.19 -11.06
N VAL A 2 -3.51 18.47 -10.67
CA VAL A 2 -3.69 18.90 -9.26
C VAL A 2 -4.99 18.37 -8.64
N ALA A 3 -6.12 18.49 -9.32
CA ALA A 3 -7.40 17.99 -8.81
C ALA A 3 -7.39 16.47 -8.58
N MET A 4 -6.75 15.69 -9.49
CA MET A 4 -6.62 14.25 -9.30
C MET A 4 -5.59 13.92 -8.19
N ALA A 5 -4.53 14.74 -8.01
CA ALA A 5 -3.61 14.58 -6.89
C ALA A 5 -4.29 14.88 -5.54
N LEU A 6 -5.17 15.87 -5.47
CA LEU A 6 -6.00 16.12 -4.29
C LEU A 6 -6.97 14.96 -4.04
N ALA A 7 -7.58 14.41 -5.08
CA ALA A 7 -8.46 13.23 -4.98
C ALA A 7 -7.70 12.00 -4.43
N ASN A 8 -6.48 11.75 -4.92
CA ASN A 8 -5.61 10.66 -4.43
C ASN A 8 -5.16 10.89 -2.99
N PHE A 9 -4.77 12.12 -2.64
CA PHE A 9 -4.44 12.50 -1.27
C PHE A 9 -5.63 12.20 -0.33
N ALA A 10 -6.82 12.65 -0.70
CA ALA A 10 -8.03 12.50 0.10
C ALA A 10 -8.44 11.02 0.27
N ALA A 11 -8.40 10.23 -0.81
CA ALA A 11 -8.65 8.79 -0.76
C ALA A 11 -7.62 8.05 0.11
N ALA A 12 -6.34 8.42 -0.01
CA ALA A 12 -5.28 7.84 0.80
C ALA A 12 -5.38 8.27 2.28
N ALA A 13 -5.79 9.50 2.56
CA ALA A 13 -6.02 9.97 3.92
C ALA A 13 -7.22 9.25 4.56
N SER A 14 -8.32 9.08 3.83
CA SER A 14 -9.47 8.29 4.27
C SER A 14 -9.07 6.84 4.60
N PHE A 15 -8.29 6.21 3.72
CA PHE A 15 -7.73 4.88 3.98
C PHE A 15 -6.79 4.88 5.20
N GLY A 16 -5.95 5.90 5.34
CA GLY A 16 -5.02 6.06 6.46
C GLY A 16 -5.71 6.17 7.82
N VAL A 17 -6.94 6.71 7.89
CA VAL A 17 -7.75 6.69 9.12
C VAL A 17 -7.86 5.28 9.68
N PHE A 18 -8.08 4.29 8.81
CA PHE A 18 -8.25 2.88 9.21
C PHE A 18 -6.97 2.21 9.74
N PHE A 19 -5.80 2.87 9.75
CA PHE A 19 -4.62 2.35 10.46
C PHE A 19 -4.80 2.37 11.99
N LEU A 20 -5.77 3.17 12.50
CA LEU A 20 -6.17 3.15 13.91
C LEU A 20 -7.42 2.31 14.17
N PHE A 21 -8.06 1.74 13.14
CA PHE A 21 -9.22 0.87 13.28
C PHE A 21 -8.96 -0.38 14.15
N PRO A 22 -7.74 -0.96 14.19
CA PRO A 22 -7.42 -2.00 15.17
C PRO A 22 -7.73 -1.65 16.61
N LEU A 23 -7.59 -0.38 17.03
CA LEU A 23 -7.93 0.08 18.39
C LEU A 23 -9.44 -0.01 18.65
N VAL A 24 -10.26 0.30 17.64
CA VAL A 24 -11.73 0.17 17.73
C VAL A 24 -12.11 -1.31 17.83
N ILE A 25 -11.43 -2.19 17.07
CA ILE A 25 -11.66 -3.64 17.13
C ILE A 25 -11.32 -4.19 18.53
N GLU A 26 -10.17 -3.82 19.09
CA GLU A 26 -9.76 -4.25 20.44
C GLU A 26 -10.74 -3.73 21.51
N LYS A 27 -11.20 -2.48 21.40
CA LYS A 27 -12.19 -1.91 22.31
C LYS A 27 -13.53 -2.65 22.26
N ALA A 28 -13.93 -3.15 21.08
CA ALA A 28 -15.12 -3.99 20.90
C ALA A 28 -14.90 -5.48 21.29
N GLY A 29 -13.80 -5.80 21.99
CA GLY A 29 -13.47 -7.13 22.47
C GLY A 29 -12.78 -8.04 21.44
N GLY A 30 -12.35 -7.52 20.31
CA GLY A 30 -11.62 -8.28 19.28
C GLY A 30 -10.19 -8.59 19.69
N SER A 31 -9.73 -9.78 19.31
CA SER A 31 -8.36 -10.26 19.49
C SER A 31 -7.42 -9.72 18.40
N LYS A 32 -6.12 -9.95 18.55
CA LYS A 32 -5.13 -9.64 17.49
C LYS A 32 -5.35 -10.50 16.25
N ALA A 33 -5.86 -11.71 16.42
CA ALA A 33 -6.27 -12.57 15.31
C ALA A 33 -7.46 -11.98 14.53
N ASP A 34 -8.44 -11.40 15.24
CA ASP A 34 -9.57 -10.69 14.63
C ASP A 34 -9.11 -9.47 13.84
N ILE A 35 -8.18 -8.67 14.39
CA ILE A 35 -7.55 -7.57 13.66
C ILE A 35 -6.93 -8.10 12.37
N GLY A 36 -6.15 -9.18 12.46
CA GLY A 36 -5.50 -9.79 11.32
C GLY A 36 -6.50 -10.20 10.22
N LEU A 37 -7.61 -10.84 10.60
CA LEU A 37 -8.65 -11.26 9.66
C LEU A 37 -9.41 -10.07 9.06
N ILE A 38 -9.91 -9.17 9.90
CA ILE A 38 -10.71 -8.01 9.48
C ILE A 38 -9.90 -7.08 8.57
N MET A 39 -8.65 -6.80 8.92
CA MET A 39 -7.76 -5.98 8.09
C MET A 39 -7.31 -6.74 6.84
N GLY A 40 -7.06 -8.04 6.97
CA GLY A 40 -6.65 -8.89 5.86
C GLY A 40 -7.71 -9.05 4.77
N VAL A 41 -8.98 -9.25 5.14
CA VAL A 41 -10.09 -9.39 4.19
C VAL A 41 -10.21 -8.18 3.26
N PHE A 42 -9.93 -6.99 3.75
CA PHE A 42 -9.84 -5.78 2.93
C PHE A 42 -8.77 -5.90 1.84
N ALA A 43 -7.55 -6.33 2.20
CA ALA A 43 -6.45 -6.51 1.26
C ALA A 43 -6.73 -7.66 0.26
N LEU A 44 -7.38 -8.74 0.73
CA LEU A 44 -7.81 -9.84 -0.12
C LEU A 44 -8.81 -9.37 -1.17
N ALA A 45 -9.83 -8.61 -0.76
CA ALA A 45 -10.83 -8.07 -1.66
C ALA A 45 -10.20 -7.16 -2.71
N ALA A 46 -9.31 -6.24 -2.30
CA ALA A 46 -8.57 -5.37 -3.21
C ALA A 46 -7.72 -6.17 -4.22
N THR A 47 -7.11 -7.28 -3.79
CA THR A 47 -6.32 -8.17 -4.67
C THR A 47 -7.20 -8.89 -5.68
N LEU A 48 -8.23 -9.58 -5.19
CA LEU A 48 -9.07 -10.43 -6.03
C LEU A 48 -9.89 -9.62 -7.05
N CYS A 49 -10.36 -8.41 -6.68
CA CYS A 49 -11.17 -7.61 -7.58
C CYS A 49 -10.37 -6.92 -8.70
N ARG A 50 -9.01 -6.90 -8.66
CA ARG A 50 -8.17 -6.17 -9.64
C ARG A 50 -8.49 -6.49 -11.12
N PRO A 51 -8.71 -7.74 -11.55
CA PRO A 51 -9.04 -8.01 -12.96
C PRO A 51 -10.35 -7.34 -13.38
N TRP A 52 -11.38 -7.41 -12.51
CA TRP A 52 -12.69 -6.79 -12.78
C TRP A 52 -12.64 -5.27 -12.68
N VAL A 53 -11.86 -4.73 -11.75
CA VAL A 53 -11.61 -3.28 -11.61
C VAL A 53 -10.94 -2.74 -12.86
N ALA A 54 -9.91 -3.42 -13.38
CA ALA A 54 -9.23 -3.00 -14.60
C ALA A 54 -10.20 -3.01 -15.81
N GLU A 55 -11.01 -4.06 -15.95
CA GLU A 55 -12.01 -4.14 -17.02
C GLU A 55 -13.09 -3.06 -16.88
N LEU A 56 -13.52 -2.78 -15.65
CA LEU A 56 -14.51 -1.72 -15.38
C LEU A 56 -13.98 -0.35 -15.77
N ILE A 57 -12.72 -0.05 -15.44
CA ILE A 57 -12.03 1.20 -15.80
C ILE A 57 -11.90 1.34 -17.31
N ASP A 58 -11.67 0.24 -18.03
CA ASP A 58 -11.57 0.25 -19.50
C ASP A 58 -12.93 0.34 -20.19
N ARG A 59 -14.02 -0.07 -19.53
CA ARG A 59 -15.39 0.02 -20.06
C ARG A 59 -16.11 1.32 -19.70
N LEU A 60 -16.09 1.70 -18.43
CA LEU A 60 -16.81 2.87 -17.90
C LEU A 60 -16.00 4.17 -18.00
N GLY A 61 -14.67 4.06 -18.07
CA GLY A 61 -13.77 5.19 -18.01
C GLY A 61 -13.16 5.41 -16.62
N ARG A 62 -12.11 6.22 -16.61
CA ARG A 62 -11.28 6.47 -15.41
C ARG A 62 -12.07 7.31 -14.39
N LYS A 63 -12.69 8.39 -14.85
CA LYS A 63 -13.48 9.28 -14.01
C LYS A 63 -14.67 8.56 -13.36
N HIS A 64 -15.46 7.84 -14.16
CA HIS A 64 -16.66 7.16 -13.64
C HIS A 64 -16.31 6.05 -12.66
N SER A 65 -15.24 5.29 -12.94
CA SER A 65 -14.76 4.26 -12.01
C SER A 65 -14.25 4.84 -10.71
N TYR A 66 -13.55 5.99 -10.75
CA TYR A 66 -13.15 6.73 -9.55
C TYR A 66 -14.39 7.20 -8.76
N THR A 67 -15.41 7.71 -9.43
CA THR A 67 -16.67 8.13 -8.79
C THR A 67 -17.30 6.99 -8.00
N VAL A 68 -17.42 5.81 -8.60
CA VAL A 68 -18.00 4.62 -7.93
C VAL A 68 -17.16 4.25 -6.71
N GLY A 69 -15.84 4.15 -6.87
CA GLY A 69 -14.93 3.83 -5.76
C GLY A 69 -14.99 4.85 -4.63
N SER A 70 -14.99 6.14 -4.98
CA SER A 70 -15.03 7.25 -4.02
C SER A 70 -16.38 7.34 -3.29
N LEU A 71 -17.50 7.01 -3.95
CA LEU A 71 -18.81 6.87 -3.29
C LEU A 71 -18.77 5.74 -2.25
N LEU A 72 -18.21 4.56 -2.59
CA LEU A 72 -18.05 3.48 -1.62
C LEU A 72 -17.20 3.93 -0.45
N MET A 73 -16.05 4.56 -0.70
CA MET A 73 -15.15 5.08 0.34
C MET A 73 -15.83 6.15 1.22
N THR A 74 -16.78 6.91 0.68
CA THR A 74 -17.52 7.94 1.42
C THR A 74 -18.65 7.35 2.25
N LEU A 75 -19.39 6.38 1.73
CA LEU A 75 -20.60 5.88 2.37
C LEU A 75 -20.33 4.74 3.37
N LEU A 76 -19.39 3.84 3.05
CA LEU A 76 -19.13 2.66 3.89
C LEU A 76 -18.66 2.99 5.30
N PRO A 77 -17.82 4.04 5.57
CA PRO A 77 -17.45 4.35 6.94
C PRO A 77 -18.65 4.65 7.84
N PHE A 78 -19.74 5.23 7.33
CA PHE A 78 -20.97 5.39 8.09
C PHE A 78 -21.65 4.05 8.43
N ALA A 79 -21.52 3.05 7.58
CA ALA A 79 -22.10 1.72 7.86
C ALA A 79 -21.38 1.01 9.02
N TYR A 80 -20.12 1.36 9.31
CA TYR A 80 -19.41 0.85 10.48
C TYR A 80 -20.00 1.39 11.81
N LEU A 81 -20.73 2.52 11.80
CA LEU A 81 -21.45 3.02 12.99
C LEU A 81 -22.62 2.11 13.42
N ALA A 82 -23.10 1.27 12.51
CA ALA A 82 -24.13 0.27 12.85
C ALA A 82 -23.53 -0.95 13.61
N LEU A 83 -22.19 -1.03 13.71
CA LEU A 83 -21.50 -2.00 14.52
C LEU A 83 -21.65 -1.54 15.99
N GLY A 84 -22.47 -2.24 16.76
CA GLY A 84 -22.56 -2.00 18.20
C GLY A 84 -21.28 -2.42 18.93
N ASP A 85 -21.31 -2.30 20.26
CA ASP A 85 -20.15 -2.63 21.13
C ASP A 85 -19.80 -4.13 21.18
N ASP A 86 -20.63 -5.02 20.61
CA ASP A 86 -20.41 -6.46 20.59
C ASP A 86 -19.99 -6.92 19.19
N LEU A 87 -18.70 -7.14 19.04
CA LEU A 87 -18.09 -7.59 17.78
C LEU A 87 -18.66 -8.93 17.31
N SER A 88 -19.04 -9.84 18.23
CA SER A 88 -19.49 -11.20 17.88
C SER A 88 -20.79 -11.20 17.07
N LEU A 89 -21.69 -10.28 17.37
CA LEU A 89 -23.00 -10.15 16.71
C LEU A 89 -22.89 -9.59 15.29
N VAL A 90 -21.91 -8.74 15.04
CA VAL A 90 -21.78 -7.98 13.80
C VAL A 90 -20.62 -8.46 12.92
N TYR A 91 -19.90 -9.47 13.37
CA TYR A 91 -18.67 -9.95 12.72
C TYR A 91 -18.84 -10.27 11.22
N PRO A 92 -19.85 -11.04 10.77
CA PRO A 92 -20.05 -11.32 9.34
C PRO A 92 -20.33 -10.05 8.53
N PHE A 93 -21.11 -9.11 9.10
CA PHE A 93 -21.43 -7.85 8.45
C PHE A 93 -20.19 -6.98 8.33
N LEU A 94 -19.35 -6.93 9.36
CA LEU A 94 -18.07 -6.24 9.33
C LEU A 94 -17.15 -6.77 8.21
N LEU A 95 -17.06 -8.08 8.03
CA LEU A 95 -16.28 -8.65 6.94
C LEU A 95 -16.82 -8.24 5.56
N VAL A 96 -18.15 -8.22 5.39
CA VAL A 96 -18.77 -7.73 4.14
C VAL A 96 -18.41 -6.26 3.90
N LEU A 97 -18.50 -5.41 4.93
CA LEU A 97 -18.09 -4.00 4.81
C LEU A 97 -16.61 -3.86 4.42
N ARG A 98 -15.74 -4.69 5.00
CA ARG A 98 -14.31 -4.70 4.65
C ARG A 98 -14.06 -5.12 3.20
N VAL A 99 -14.81 -6.11 2.69
CA VAL A 99 -14.74 -6.49 1.27
C VAL A 99 -15.14 -5.32 0.37
N LEU A 100 -16.31 -4.70 0.62
CA LEU A 100 -16.80 -3.58 -0.19
C LEU A 100 -15.86 -2.38 -0.11
N HIS A 101 -15.31 -2.10 1.07
CA HIS A 101 -14.37 -1.00 1.28
C HIS A 101 -13.04 -1.26 0.53
N GLY A 102 -12.54 -2.50 0.52
CA GLY A 102 -11.35 -2.89 -0.26
C GLY A 102 -11.56 -2.74 -1.77
N ILE A 103 -12.75 -3.09 -2.28
CA ILE A 103 -13.13 -2.87 -3.68
C ILE A 103 -13.18 -1.36 -3.98
N GLY A 104 -13.78 -0.55 -3.09
CA GLY A 104 -13.83 0.91 -3.22
C GLY A 104 -12.45 1.54 -3.35
N LEU A 105 -11.51 1.15 -2.49
CA LEU A 105 -10.13 1.63 -2.54
C LEU A 105 -9.42 1.19 -3.83
N ALA A 106 -9.59 -0.08 -4.24
CA ALA A 106 -8.99 -0.60 -5.47
C ALA A 106 -9.46 0.18 -6.71
N LEU A 107 -10.75 0.52 -6.77
CA LEU A 107 -11.31 1.38 -7.82
C LEU A 107 -10.67 2.78 -7.80
N CYS A 108 -10.63 3.43 -6.64
CA CYS A 108 -10.04 4.77 -6.50
C CYS A 108 -8.59 4.80 -6.96
N PHE A 109 -7.73 3.95 -6.39
CA PHE A 109 -6.31 3.97 -6.72
C PHE A 109 -6.03 3.58 -8.16
N THR A 110 -6.66 2.52 -8.68
CA THR A 110 -6.42 2.10 -10.06
C THR A 110 -6.89 3.15 -11.05
N ALA A 111 -8.07 3.72 -10.82
CA ALA A 111 -8.64 4.74 -11.71
C ALA A 111 -7.81 6.03 -11.71
N CYS A 112 -7.39 6.53 -10.53
CA CYS A 112 -6.62 7.78 -10.46
C CYS A 112 -5.22 7.64 -11.04
N PHE A 113 -4.52 6.52 -10.79
CA PHE A 113 -3.21 6.28 -11.40
C PHE A 113 -3.31 6.12 -12.92
N THR A 114 -4.35 5.45 -13.43
CA THR A 114 -4.61 5.31 -14.88
C THR A 114 -4.95 6.68 -15.49
N TYR A 115 -5.80 7.47 -14.83
CA TYR A 115 -6.12 8.83 -15.27
C TYR A 115 -4.87 9.70 -15.43
N VAL A 116 -3.98 9.67 -14.41
CA VAL A 116 -2.73 10.44 -14.44
C VAL A 116 -1.79 9.94 -15.54
N ALA A 117 -1.74 8.64 -15.78
CA ALA A 117 -0.96 8.06 -16.87
C ALA A 117 -1.47 8.52 -18.25
N ASP A 118 -2.78 8.75 -18.40
CA ASP A 118 -3.37 9.22 -19.66
C ASP A 118 -3.06 10.71 -19.94
N ILE A 119 -2.92 11.57 -18.91
CA ILE A 119 -2.73 13.02 -19.07
C ILE A 119 -1.27 13.48 -18.99
N VAL A 120 -0.36 12.64 -18.49
CA VAL A 120 1.07 12.98 -18.40
C VAL A 120 1.75 12.67 -19.73
N PRO A 121 2.59 13.58 -20.28
CA PRO A 121 3.34 13.31 -21.49
C PRO A 121 4.16 12.02 -21.40
N PRO A 122 4.18 11.16 -22.44
CA PRO A 122 4.90 9.88 -22.40
C PRO A 122 6.38 10.00 -22.02
N ALA A 123 7.04 11.11 -22.42
CA ALA A 123 8.44 11.38 -22.09
C ALA A 123 8.69 11.62 -20.59
N ARG A 124 7.65 12.00 -19.81
CA ARG A 124 7.72 12.33 -18.38
C ARG A 124 6.84 11.43 -17.51
N LEU A 125 6.41 10.29 -18.04
CA LEU A 125 5.42 9.42 -17.40
C LEU A 125 5.90 8.95 -16.00
N ASN A 126 7.15 8.49 -15.88
CA ASN A 126 7.69 8.01 -14.62
C ASN A 126 7.80 9.14 -13.57
N GLU A 127 8.20 10.34 -13.99
CA GLU A 127 8.26 11.53 -13.13
C GLU A 127 6.86 11.92 -12.67
N GLY A 128 5.90 11.99 -13.59
CA GLY A 128 4.51 12.36 -13.29
C GLY A 128 3.83 11.38 -12.33
N ILE A 129 3.98 10.07 -12.54
CA ILE A 129 3.45 9.04 -11.64
C ILE A 129 4.17 9.07 -10.29
N GLY A 130 5.48 9.31 -10.28
CA GLY A 130 6.26 9.44 -9.04
C GLY A 130 5.79 10.62 -8.19
N MET A 131 5.64 11.79 -8.79
CA MET A 131 5.13 12.99 -8.13
C MET A 131 3.66 12.80 -7.65
N PHE A 132 2.84 12.15 -8.47
CA PHE A 132 1.48 11.82 -8.10
C PHE A 132 1.43 10.88 -6.88
N GLY A 133 2.29 9.88 -6.82
CA GLY A 133 2.37 8.96 -5.69
C GLY A 133 2.73 9.61 -4.35
N ILE A 134 3.41 10.78 -4.37
CA ILE A 134 3.69 11.57 -3.16
C ILE A 134 2.39 12.05 -2.52
N SER A 135 1.37 12.43 -3.30
CA SER A 135 0.09 12.87 -2.74
C SER A 135 -0.58 11.78 -1.88
N GLY A 136 -0.47 10.52 -2.32
CA GLY A 136 -0.95 9.37 -1.52
C GLY A 136 -0.16 9.19 -0.22
N LEU A 137 1.18 9.31 -0.25
CA LEU A 137 1.99 9.21 0.97
C LEU A 137 1.68 10.33 1.98
N VAL A 138 1.44 11.55 1.50
CA VAL A 138 1.01 12.65 2.37
C VAL A 138 -0.36 12.36 2.97
N GLY A 139 -1.28 11.77 2.20
CA GLY A 139 -2.57 11.30 2.71
C GLY A 139 -2.41 10.24 3.82
N LEU A 140 -1.53 9.26 3.62
CA LEU A 140 -1.23 8.24 4.64
C LEU A 140 -0.57 8.80 5.91
N ALA A 141 0.05 9.98 5.84
CA ALA A 141 0.52 10.69 7.04
C ALA A 141 -0.61 11.41 7.76
N VAL A 142 -1.49 12.11 7.01
CA VAL A 142 -2.53 12.97 7.56
C VAL A 142 -3.70 12.15 8.12
N GLY A 143 -4.09 11.06 7.46
CA GLY A 143 -5.21 10.22 7.85
C GLY A 143 -5.14 9.75 9.31
N PRO A 144 -4.06 9.08 9.74
CA PRO A 144 -3.91 8.61 11.12
C PRO A 144 -3.91 9.73 12.16
N ILE A 145 -3.35 10.91 11.83
CA ILE A 145 -3.37 12.06 12.75
C ILE A 145 -4.80 12.53 13.01
N LEU A 146 -5.58 12.69 11.94
CA LEU A 146 -6.99 13.09 12.06
C LEU A 146 -7.83 12.00 12.73
N ALA A 147 -7.51 10.72 12.49
CA ALA A 147 -8.15 9.58 13.14
C ALA A 147 -7.91 9.60 14.66
N GLU A 148 -6.67 9.82 15.09
CA GLU A 148 -6.29 9.87 16.51
C GLU A 148 -6.99 11.04 17.22
N LEU A 149 -6.92 12.24 16.63
CA LEU A 149 -7.65 13.40 17.16
C LEU A 149 -9.17 13.16 17.26
N ALA A 150 -9.75 12.50 16.26
CA ALA A 150 -11.18 12.17 16.27
C ALA A 150 -11.52 11.16 17.37
N LEU A 151 -10.73 10.08 17.52
CA LEU A 151 -10.95 9.07 18.56
C LEU A 151 -10.79 9.64 19.97
N ASP A 152 -9.73 10.42 20.20
CA ASP A 152 -9.39 10.91 21.53
C ASP A 152 -10.37 11.98 22.04
N HIS A 153 -10.91 12.82 21.15
CA HIS A 153 -11.73 13.96 21.56
C HIS A 153 -13.23 13.80 21.30
N LEU A 154 -13.61 13.02 20.27
CA LEU A 154 -14.99 12.96 19.78
C LEU A 154 -15.53 11.52 19.68
N GLY A 155 -14.67 10.51 19.84
CA GLY A 155 -15.02 9.10 19.83
C GLY A 155 -15.21 8.49 18.44
N GLU A 156 -15.71 7.26 18.42
CA GLU A 156 -15.82 6.43 17.20
C GLU A 156 -16.70 7.02 16.10
N PRO A 157 -17.83 7.70 16.38
CA PRO A 157 -18.61 8.35 15.33
C PRO A 157 -17.80 9.38 14.54
N ALA A 158 -16.96 10.16 15.22
CA ALA A 158 -16.10 11.13 14.59
C ALA A 158 -14.95 10.48 13.81
N PHE A 159 -14.43 9.34 14.27
CA PHE A 159 -13.44 8.55 13.55
C PHE A 159 -13.97 8.12 12.18
N PHE A 160 -15.12 7.47 12.11
CA PHE A 160 -15.72 7.06 10.84
C PHE A 160 -16.19 8.25 10.00
N GLY A 161 -16.72 9.30 10.66
CA GLY A 161 -17.08 10.56 10.02
C GLY A 161 -15.88 11.25 9.34
N THR A 162 -14.71 11.21 9.97
CA THR A 162 -13.44 11.73 9.40
C THR A 162 -13.05 10.97 8.15
N ALA A 163 -13.11 9.64 8.17
CA ALA A 163 -12.83 8.83 6.99
C ALA A 163 -13.77 9.16 5.82
N SER A 164 -15.08 9.27 6.12
CA SER A 164 -16.10 9.66 5.13
C SER A 164 -15.88 11.07 4.58
N ALA A 165 -15.60 12.04 5.45
CA ALA A 165 -15.37 13.43 5.04
C ALA A 165 -14.15 13.55 4.12
N LEU A 166 -13.05 12.87 4.46
CA LEU A 166 -11.87 12.83 3.60
C LEU A 166 -12.17 12.19 2.24
N ALA A 167 -12.87 11.05 2.22
CA ALA A 167 -13.28 10.43 0.96
C ALA A 167 -14.21 11.33 0.13
N ALA A 168 -15.12 12.06 0.78
CA ALA A 168 -15.99 13.04 0.14
C ALA A 168 -15.21 14.20 -0.50
N VAL A 169 -14.12 14.67 0.12
CA VAL A 169 -13.19 15.63 -0.51
C VAL A 169 -12.64 15.06 -1.81
N GLY A 170 -12.23 13.79 -1.82
CA GLY A 170 -11.78 13.10 -3.04
C GLY A 170 -12.88 13.01 -4.10
N LEU A 171 -14.10 12.69 -3.68
CA LEU A 171 -15.28 12.63 -4.55
C LEU A 171 -15.58 14.00 -5.19
N VAL A 172 -15.57 15.07 -4.41
CA VAL A 172 -15.88 16.42 -4.93
C VAL A 172 -14.74 16.95 -5.81
N SER A 173 -13.48 16.74 -5.42
CA SER A 173 -12.33 17.29 -6.13
C SER A 173 -12.16 16.76 -7.56
N HIS A 174 -12.61 15.52 -7.85
CA HIS A 174 -12.48 14.95 -9.20
C HIS A 174 -13.67 15.26 -10.12
N LEU A 175 -14.83 15.71 -9.60
CA LEU A 175 -16.04 15.95 -10.40
C LEU A 175 -15.82 16.88 -11.61
N PRO A 176 -15.05 17.99 -11.49
CA PRO A 176 -14.83 18.89 -12.63
C PRO A 176 -13.91 18.31 -13.72
N LEU A 177 -13.27 17.16 -13.49
CA LEU A 177 -12.34 16.57 -14.46
C LEU A 177 -13.11 15.96 -15.64
N ALA A 178 -12.52 16.05 -16.85
CA ALA A 178 -13.02 15.37 -18.03
C ALA A 178 -12.68 13.88 -17.99
N GLU A 179 -13.45 13.03 -18.68
CA GLU A 179 -13.09 11.62 -18.89
C GLU A 179 -11.91 11.52 -19.87
N THR A 180 -10.94 10.63 -19.56
CA THR A 180 -9.76 10.44 -20.41
C THR A 180 -9.80 9.14 -21.23
N LEU A 181 -10.88 8.36 -21.13
CA LEU A 181 -10.99 7.09 -21.86
C LEU A 181 -10.87 7.30 -23.38
N VAL A 182 -9.76 6.87 -23.94
CA VAL A 182 -9.58 6.69 -25.38
C VAL A 182 -9.71 5.20 -25.68
N ARG A 183 -10.75 4.81 -26.41
CA ARG A 183 -10.94 3.44 -26.87
C ARG A 183 -9.89 3.13 -27.93
N SER A 184 -8.79 2.49 -27.56
CA SER A 184 -7.83 1.92 -28.49
C SER A 184 -8.09 0.43 -28.64
N PRO A 185 -7.93 -0.13 -29.86
CA PRO A 185 -7.93 -1.58 -30.03
C PRO A 185 -6.80 -2.19 -29.21
N VAL A 186 -7.13 -3.00 -28.22
CA VAL A 186 -6.14 -3.67 -27.37
C VAL A 186 -5.52 -4.80 -28.17
N ASP A 187 -4.34 -4.59 -28.72
CA ASP A 187 -3.54 -5.65 -29.33
C ASP A 187 -2.85 -6.47 -28.21
N GLY A 188 -3.65 -7.27 -27.53
CA GLY A 188 -3.30 -7.94 -26.28
C GLY A 188 -2.82 -9.37 -26.45
N ARG A 189 -1.81 -9.65 -27.27
CA ARG A 189 -1.34 -11.03 -27.56
C ARG A 189 -0.51 -11.72 -26.47
N ARG A 190 -0.14 -11.06 -25.38
CA ARG A 190 0.53 -11.74 -24.25
C ARG A 190 -0.41 -11.94 -23.09
N THR A 191 -0.67 -13.23 -22.76
CA THR A 191 -1.50 -13.59 -21.59
C THR A 191 -0.80 -13.18 -20.30
N PHE A 192 -1.58 -12.88 -19.24
CA PHE A 192 -1.10 -12.58 -17.88
C PHE A 192 -0.14 -13.69 -17.38
N LEU A 193 -0.48 -14.96 -17.59
CA LEU A 193 0.34 -16.11 -17.24
C LEU A 193 1.68 -16.17 -18.00
N GLY A 194 1.71 -15.71 -19.24
CA GLY A 194 2.96 -15.65 -20.02
C GLY A 194 3.94 -14.60 -19.47
N VAL A 195 3.43 -13.51 -18.90
CA VAL A 195 4.25 -12.50 -18.22
C VAL A 195 4.72 -13.03 -16.88
N LEU A 196 3.85 -13.67 -16.10
CA LEU A 196 4.17 -14.23 -14.78
C LEU A 196 5.25 -15.34 -14.87
N ARG A 197 5.35 -16.08 -15.95
CA ARG A 197 6.40 -17.12 -16.14
C ARG A 197 7.81 -16.56 -16.28
N GLN A 198 7.96 -15.25 -16.51
CA GLN A 198 9.30 -14.65 -16.59
C GLN A 198 9.95 -14.67 -15.20
N ARG A 199 11.12 -15.31 -15.08
CA ARG A 199 11.86 -15.47 -13.81
C ARG A 199 12.00 -14.16 -13.03
N ARG A 200 12.35 -13.06 -13.71
CA ARG A 200 12.46 -11.75 -13.08
C ARG A 200 11.13 -11.29 -12.45
N ILE A 201 10.02 -11.52 -13.15
CA ILE A 201 8.69 -11.13 -12.64
C ILE A 201 8.30 -11.99 -11.43
N VAL A 202 8.60 -13.29 -11.45
CA VAL A 202 8.41 -14.19 -10.30
C VAL A 202 9.22 -13.69 -9.11
N LEU A 203 10.49 -13.33 -9.29
CA LEU A 203 11.34 -12.82 -8.22
C LEU A 203 10.81 -11.51 -7.63
N VAL A 204 10.40 -10.57 -8.50
CA VAL A 204 9.78 -9.32 -8.04
C VAL A 204 8.48 -9.63 -7.29
N ALA A 205 7.66 -10.55 -7.77
CA ALA A 205 6.41 -10.94 -7.10
C ALA A 205 6.69 -11.55 -5.72
N ILE A 206 7.67 -12.43 -5.57
CA ILE A 206 8.06 -13.00 -4.27
C ILE A 206 8.51 -11.88 -3.32
N LEU A 207 9.40 -10.97 -3.77
CA LEU A 207 9.85 -9.84 -2.95
C LEU A 207 8.71 -8.89 -2.60
N ALA A 208 7.75 -8.70 -3.51
CA ALA A 208 6.55 -7.90 -3.25
C ALA A 208 5.63 -8.55 -2.21
N VAL A 209 5.47 -9.88 -2.23
CA VAL A 209 4.75 -10.61 -1.18
C VAL A 209 5.43 -10.42 0.19
N LEU A 210 6.76 -10.58 0.27
CA LEU A 210 7.49 -10.38 1.52
C LEU A 210 7.38 -8.92 2.01
N PHE A 211 7.40 -7.97 1.08
CA PHE A 211 7.22 -6.55 1.41
C PHE A 211 5.80 -6.26 1.89
N GLY A 212 4.77 -6.78 1.21
CA GLY A 212 3.38 -6.67 1.64
C GLY A 212 3.14 -7.27 3.02
N PHE A 213 3.79 -8.41 3.32
CA PHE A 213 3.77 -9.03 4.64
C PHE A 213 4.29 -8.07 5.73
N GLY A 214 5.41 -7.38 5.47
CA GLY A 214 5.93 -6.35 6.37
C GLY A 214 5.01 -5.15 6.53
N LEU A 215 4.35 -4.72 5.43
CA LEU A 215 3.37 -3.62 5.46
C LEU A 215 2.15 -3.97 6.32
N ALA A 216 1.70 -5.24 6.33
CA ALA A 216 0.65 -5.69 7.24
C ALA A 216 1.04 -5.48 8.70
N GLY A 217 2.29 -5.77 9.07
CA GLY A 217 2.80 -5.51 10.42
C GLY A 217 2.71 -4.04 10.80
N SER A 218 3.28 -3.17 9.97
CA SER A 218 3.28 -1.73 10.25
C SER A 218 1.90 -1.07 10.16
N GLY A 219 1.08 -1.47 9.19
CA GLY A 219 -0.23 -0.86 8.98
C GLY A 219 -1.28 -1.27 10.01
N ASN A 220 -1.24 -2.52 10.50
CA ASN A 220 -2.31 -3.07 11.33
C ASN A 220 -1.96 -3.18 12.81
N PHE A 221 -0.66 -3.26 13.17
CA PHE A 221 -0.26 -3.61 14.52
C PHE A 221 0.59 -2.55 15.25
N VAL A 222 0.96 -1.44 14.58
CA VAL A 222 1.67 -0.34 15.24
C VAL A 222 0.76 0.39 16.23
N ALA A 223 -0.52 0.62 15.89
CA ALA A 223 -1.44 1.28 16.80
C ALA A 223 -1.73 0.42 18.04
N PRO A 224 -2.04 -0.90 17.94
CA PRO A 224 -2.07 -1.82 19.09
C PRO A 224 -0.79 -1.84 19.92
N LEU A 225 0.39 -1.83 19.27
CA LEU A 225 1.67 -1.77 19.98
C LEU A 225 1.82 -0.48 20.82
N ALA A 226 1.46 0.66 20.23
CA ALA A 226 1.51 1.94 20.93
C ALA A 226 0.56 1.96 22.12
N ALA A 227 -0.67 1.43 21.98
CA ALA A 227 -1.64 1.30 23.05
C ALA A 227 -1.13 0.37 24.16
N GLU A 228 -0.62 -0.84 23.84
CA GLU A 228 -0.07 -1.79 24.80
C GLU A 228 1.10 -1.19 25.62
N ARG A 229 1.90 -0.32 24.98
CA ARG A 229 3.06 0.33 25.61
C ARG A 229 2.76 1.73 26.18
N HIS A 230 1.50 2.11 26.23
CA HIS A 230 1.05 3.41 26.75
C HIS A 230 1.71 4.62 26.06
N ILE A 231 1.97 4.51 24.75
CA ILE A 231 2.54 5.57 23.92
C ILE A 231 1.38 6.43 23.40
N ALA A 232 1.41 7.73 23.70
CA ALA A 232 0.27 8.62 23.50
C ALA A 232 -0.13 8.82 22.03
N LEU A 233 0.84 8.89 21.08
CA LEU A 233 0.58 9.23 19.69
C LEU A 233 1.05 8.11 18.74
N ALA A 234 0.14 7.19 18.44
CA ALA A 234 0.41 6.13 17.44
C ALA A 234 0.59 6.71 16.03
N SER A 235 -0.13 7.80 15.71
CA SER A 235 -0.07 8.50 14.42
C SER A 235 1.32 9.05 14.09
N LEU A 236 2.15 9.30 15.10
CA LEU A 236 3.52 9.80 14.91
C LEU A 236 4.39 8.81 14.09
N PHE A 237 4.17 7.49 14.26
CA PHE A 237 4.83 6.51 13.41
C PHE A 237 4.52 6.74 11.94
N PHE A 238 3.25 6.90 11.57
CA PHE A 238 2.80 7.05 10.19
C PHE A 238 3.23 8.39 9.60
N LEU A 239 3.25 9.46 10.40
CA LEU A 239 3.79 10.76 10.00
C LEU A 239 5.28 10.65 9.66
N CYS A 240 6.08 10.11 10.56
CA CYS A 240 7.52 9.94 10.38
C CYS A 240 7.83 9.00 9.20
N TYR A 241 7.10 7.88 9.10
CA TYR A 241 7.20 6.93 8.01
C TYR A 241 6.93 7.56 6.64
N SER A 242 5.80 8.25 6.50
CA SER A 242 5.44 8.88 5.23
C SER A 242 6.38 10.03 4.87
N THR A 243 6.78 10.84 5.84
CA THR A 243 7.74 11.92 5.65
C THR A 243 9.08 11.38 5.14
N ALA A 244 9.61 10.35 5.79
CA ALA A 244 10.86 9.71 5.36
C ALA A 244 10.73 9.10 3.95
N ALA A 245 9.61 8.42 3.66
CA ALA A 245 9.37 7.85 2.34
C ALA A 245 9.30 8.92 1.24
N VAL A 246 8.64 10.06 1.51
CA VAL A 246 8.58 11.21 0.59
C VAL A 246 9.96 11.80 0.36
N LEU A 247 10.70 12.08 1.43
CA LEU A 247 12.05 12.66 1.34
C LEU A 247 13.00 11.76 0.54
N VAL A 248 12.97 10.46 0.82
CA VAL A 248 13.79 9.48 0.08
C VAL A 248 13.41 9.43 -1.40
N ARG A 249 12.13 9.52 -1.76
CA ARG A 249 11.70 9.57 -3.17
C ARG A 249 12.14 10.85 -3.88
N LEU A 250 12.05 11.99 -3.19
CA LEU A 250 12.46 13.27 -3.76
C LEU A 250 13.98 13.38 -3.94
N LEU A 251 14.75 12.93 -2.96
CA LEU A 251 16.19 13.05 -2.92
C LEU A 251 16.91 11.87 -3.59
N GLY A 252 16.35 10.66 -3.41
CA GLY A 252 16.98 9.40 -3.82
C GLY A 252 16.56 8.87 -5.20
N GLY A 253 15.54 9.45 -5.86
CA GLY A 253 15.04 8.94 -7.14
C GLY A 253 16.13 8.89 -8.21
N ARG A 254 16.95 9.95 -8.31
CA ARG A 254 18.10 10.01 -9.25
C ARG A 254 19.22 9.03 -8.90
N LEU A 255 19.37 8.67 -7.62
CA LEU A 255 20.37 7.70 -7.17
C LEU A 255 19.99 6.28 -7.64
N ALA A 256 18.71 5.92 -7.53
CA ALA A 256 18.20 4.63 -7.99
C ALA A 256 18.44 4.45 -9.50
N ASP A 257 18.22 5.50 -10.29
CA ASP A 257 18.43 5.46 -11.73
C ASP A 257 19.94 5.31 -12.10
N ARG A 258 20.85 5.91 -11.32
CA ARG A 258 22.29 5.85 -11.56
C ARG A 258 22.95 4.54 -11.11
N VAL A 259 22.55 4.06 -9.93
CA VAL A 259 23.16 2.88 -9.28
C VAL A 259 22.55 1.57 -9.82
N GLY A 260 21.30 1.62 -10.25
CA GLY A 260 20.51 0.48 -10.72
C GLY A 260 19.76 -0.21 -9.58
N GLU A 261 18.52 -0.61 -9.88
CA GLU A 261 17.58 -1.14 -8.89
C GLU A 261 18.13 -2.36 -8.15
N ARG A 262 18.79 -3.26 -8.86
CA ARG A 262 19.31 -4.52 -8.29
C ARG A 262 20.36 -4.29 -7.19
N ARG A 263 21.13 -3.18 -7.26
CA ARG A 263 22.12 -2.82 -6.25
C ARG A 263 21.47 -2.15 -5.03
N ILE A 264 20.33 -1.48 -5.22
CA ILE A 264 19.61 -0.77 -4.13
C ILE A 264 18.74 -1.74 -3.33
N LEU A 265 18.14 -2.74 -3.96
CA LEU A 265 17.19 -3.66 -3.33
C LEU A 265 17.69 -4.32 -2.04
N PRO A 266 18.95 -4.81 -1.92
CA PRO A 266 19.45 -5.37 -0.66
C PRO A 266 19.41 -4.35 0.49
N TYR A 267 19.85 -3.13 0.24
CA TYR A 267 19.86 -2.05 1.25
C TYR A 267 18.43 -1.66 1.63
N ALA A 268 17.53 -1.56 0.65
CA ALA A 268 16.13 -1.25 0.90
C ALA A 268 15.44 -2.33 1.76
N LEU A 269 15.72 -3.61 1.51
CA LEU A 269 15.21 -4.73 2.33
C LEU A 269 15.77 -4.68 3.76
N VAL A 270 17.08 -4.43 3.91
CA VAL A 270 17.71 -4.30 5.24
C VAL A 270 17.09 -3.15 6.02
N ILE A 271 16.98 -1.97 5.41
CA ILE A 271 16.46 -0.78 6.09
C ILE A 271 14.98 -1.02 6.48
N THR A 272 14.16 -1.57 5.58
CA THR A 272 12.75 -1.85 5.87
C THR A 272 12.61 -2.91 6.97
N GLY A 273 13.36 -4.00 6.88
CA GLY A 273 13.35 -5.07 7.89
C GLY A 273 13.87 -4.58 9.24
N ALA A 274 14.96 -3.82 9.26
CA ALA A 274 15.49 -3.20 10.49
C ALA A 274 14.46 -2.23 11.11
N GLY A 275 13.76 -1.44 10.29
CA GLY A 275 12.69 -0.55 10.76
C GLY A 275 11.57 -1.30 11.49
N LEU A 276 11.15 -2.47 10.97
CA LEU A 276 10.17 -3.32 11.66
C LEU A 276 10.76 -3.96 12.94
N LEU A 277 12.03 -4.38 12.91
CA LEU A 277 12.69 -4.92 14.10
C LEU A 277 12.85 -3.86 15.19
N THR A 278 13.06 -2.58 14.87
CA THR A 278 13.13 -1.52 15.89
C THR A 278 11.82 -1.38 16.66
N LEU A 279 10.67 -1.75 16.08
CA LEU A 279 9.38 -1.74 16.79
C LEU A 279 9.36 -2.69 18.00
N THR A 280 10.19 -3.72 18.00
CA THR A 280 10.32 -4.63 19.17
C THR A 280 10.88 -3.92 20.40
N LEU A 281 11.69 -2.88 20.20
CA LEU A 281 12.40 -2.12 21.24
C LEU A 281 11.71 -0.80 21.63
N VAL A 282 10.62 -0.44 20.96
CA VAL A 282 9.93 0.83 21.19
C VAL A 282 9.31 0.87 22.59
N GLN A 283 9.71 1.85 23.41
CA GLN A 283 9.20 2.10 24.77
C GLN A 283 8.86 3.59 24.97
N SER A 284 9.02 4.40 23.94
CA SER A 284 8.81 5.85 24.02
C SER A 284 8.33 6.41 22.69
N GLN A 285 7.77 7.60 22.75
CA GLN A 285 7.31 8.37 21.61
C GLN A 285 8.45 8.61 20.58
N SER A 286 9.64 8.95 21.07
CA SER A 286 10.82 9.18 20.21
C SER A 286 11.31 7.90 19.56
N ALA A 287 11.27 6.76 20.26
CA ALA A 287 11.63 5.46 19.66
C ALA A 287 10.61 5.06 18.58
N LEU A 288 9.32 5.32 18.79
CA LEU A 288 8.27 5.08 17.80
C LEU A 288 8.47 5.94 16.54
N ALA A 289 8.80 7.23 16.72
CA ALA A 289 9.16 8.12 15.62
C ALA A 289 10.38 7.63 14.83
N ALA A 290 11.43 7.21 15.53
CA ALA A 290 12.64 6.67 14.90
C ALA A 290 12.33 5.39 14.08
N ALA A 291 11.53 4.46 14.62
CA ALA A 291 11.08 3.27 13.91
C ALA A 291 10.29 3.65 12.64
N GLY A 292 9.43 4.68 12.71
CA GLY A 292 8.71 5.23 11.56
C GLY A 292 9.67 5.77 10.50
N LEU A 293 10.65 6.59 10.90
CA LEU A 293 11.66 7.15 9.98
C LEU A 293 12.44 6.05 9.26
N ILE A 294 12.95 5.05 9.99
CA ILE A 294 13.73 3.94 9.41
C ILE A 294 12.87 3.13 8.43
N SER A 295 11.67 2.74 8.87
CA SER A 295 10.74 1.96 8.03
C SER A 295 10.34 2.74 6.77
N GLY A 296 10.10 4.04 6.92
CA GLY A 296 9.75 4.93 5.81
C GLY A 296 10.89 5.12 4.80
N CYS A 297 12.13 5.25 5.28
CA CYS A 297 13.30 5.27 4.38
C CYS A 297 13.38 3.99 3.54
N GLY A 298 13.19 2.84 4.18
CA GLY A 298 13.17 1.55 3.50
C GLY A 298 12.06 1.47 2.44
N HIS A 299 10.82 1.83 2.81
CA HIS A 299 9.68 1.86 1.86
C HIS A 299 9.93 2.81 0.69
N GLY A 300 10.46 3.99 0.98
CA GLY A 300 10.76 5.00 -0.05
C GLY A 300 11.69 4.49 -1.13
N LEU A 301 12.60 3.56 -0.79
CA LEU A 301 13.50 2.88 -1.72
C LEU A 301 12.89 1.61 -2.32
N LEU A 302 12.31 0.75 -1.49
CA LEU A 302 11.94 -0.61 -1.86
C LEU A 302 10.79 -0.62 -2.88
N TYR A 303 9.73 0.13 -2.61
CA TYR A 303 8.54 0.18 -3.47
C TYR A 303 8.88 0.59 -4.92
N PRO A 304 9.51 1.76 -5.17
CA PRO A 304 9.82 2.18 -6.53
C PRO A 304 10.88 1.31 -7.19
N SER A 305 11.87 0.80 -6.44
CA SER A 305 12.91 -0.06 -7.01
C SER A 305 12.38 -1.40 -7.49
N LEU A 306 11.47 -2.04 -6.75
CA LEU A 306 10.81 -3.28 -7.18
C LEU A 306 9.94 -3.05 -8.42
N ASN A 307 9.13 -1.98 -8.42
CA ASN A 307 8.27 -1.66 -9.56
C ASN A 307 9.09 -1.34 -10.82
N SER A 308 10.13 -0.52 -10.69
CA SER A 308 11.04 -0.16 -11.78
C SER A 308 11.76 -1.40 -12.33
N TRP A 309 12.27 -2.27 -11.44
CA TRP A 309 12.92 -3.52 -11.85
C TRP A 309 11.96 -4.47 -12.59
N ALA A 310 10.69 -4.53 -12.17
CA ALA A 310 9.67 -5.29 -12.89
C ALA A 310 9.44 -4.79 -14.32
N ILE A 311 9.31 -3.47 -14.49
CA ILE A 311 8.91 -2.83 -15.75
C ILE A 311 10.10 -2.71 -16.73
N ARG A 312 11.34 -2.61 -16.23
CA ARG A 312 12.53 -2.36 -17.06
C ARG A 312 12.68 -3.39 -18.18
N GLY A 313 12.81 -2.91 -19.43
CA GLY A 313 12.93 -3.75 -20.63
C GLY A 313 11.64 -4.46 -21.04
N GLN A 314 10.50 -4.18 -20.42
CA GLN A 314 9.22 -4.72 -20.85
C GLN A 314 8.60 -3.85 -21.95
N PRO A 315 8.00 -4.46 -23.00
CA PRO A 315 7.26 -3.73 -24.02
C PRO A 315 6.11 -2.91 -23.39
N ALA A 316 5.81 -1.74 -23.96
CA ALA A 316 4.76 -0.85 -23.43
C ALA A 316 3.41 -1.57 -23.25
N ALA A 317 3.03 -2.44 -24.20
CA ALA A 317 1.79 -3.22 -24.19
C ALA A 317 1.62 -4.19 -23.00
N VAL A 318 2.70 -4.53 -22.27
CA VAL A 318 2.62 -5.44 -21.12
C VAL A 318 2.96 -4.79 -19.78
N ARG A 319 3.38 -3.52 -19.77
CA ARG A 319 3.77 -2.82 -18.52
C ARG A 319 2.64 -2.77 -17.51
N GLY A 320 1.41 -2.53 -17.95
CA GLY A 320 0.24 -2.57 -17.08
C GLY A 320 0.04 -3.93 -16.40
N LYS A 321 0.22 -5.04 -17.15
CA LYS A 321 0.14 -6.41 -16.60
C LYS A 321 1.24 -6.67 -15.57
N VAL A 322 2.46 -6.19 -15.86
CA VAL A 322 3.62 -6.30 -14.94
C VAL A 322 3.37 -5.54 -13.64
N THR A 323 2.90 -4.30 -13.73
CA THR A 323 2.54 -3.50 -12.55
C THR A 323 1.40 -4.14 -11.76
N GLY A 324 0.40 -4.69 -12.47
CA GLY A 324 -0.70 -5.43 -11.84
C GLY A 324 -0.23 -6.68 -11.07
N ILE A 325 0.74 -7.44 -11.62
CA ILE A 325 1.36 -8.57 -10.92
C ILE A 325 2.10 -8.09 -9.66
N TYR A 326 2.90 -7.04 -9.80
CA TYR A 326 3.67 -6.47 -8.68
C TYR A 326 2.74 -6.00 -7.54
N THR A 327 1.75 -5.18 -7.85
CA THR A 327 0.82 -4.65 -6.84
C THR A 327 -0.09 -5.73 -6.27
N GLY A 328 -0.55 -6.69 -7.11
CA GLY A 328 -1.33 -7.84 -6.64
C GLY A 328 -0.53 -8.75 -5.70
N ALA A 329 0.76 -8.97 -5.98
CA ALA A 329 1.65 -9.71 -5.09
C ALA A 329 1.86 -8.99 -3.75
N LEU A 330 1.99 -7.66 -3.78
CA LEU A 330 2.09 -6.84 -2.57
C LEU A 330 0.83 -6.95 -1.71
N ASP A 331 -0.36 -6.86 -2.31
CA ASP A 331 -1.62 -6.98 -1.59
C ASP A 331 -1.86 -8.42 -1.08
N ALA A 332 -1.46 -9.44 -1.85
CA ALA A 332 -1.50 -10.83 -1.40
C ALA A 332 -0.58 -11.05 -0.18
N GLY A 333 0.61 -10.42 -0.19
CA GLY A 333 1.51 -10.39 0.96
C GLY A 333 0.90 -9.68 2.17
N ASN A 334 0.22 -8.56 1.94
CA ASN A 334 -0.47 -7.82 3.00
C ASN A 334 -1.62 -8.66 3.60
N PHE A 335 -2.42 -9.34 2.78
CA PHE A 335 -3.44 -10.26 3.26
C PHE A 335 -2.86 -11.39 4.10
N GLY A 336 -1.92 -12.16 3.55
CA GLY A 336 -1.27 -13.27 4.26
C GLY A 336 -0.54 -12.81 5.52
N GLY A 337 0.14 -11.64 5.44
CA GLY A 337 0.79 -11.01 6.57
C GLY A 337 -0.19 -10.59 7.66
N SER A 338 -1.32 -9.98 7.31
CA SER A 338 -2.35 -9.61 8.28
C SER A 338 -2.85 -10.83 9.06
N LEU A 339 -3.19 -11.92 8.38
CA LEU A 339 -3.68 -13.14 9.02
C LEU A 339 -2.61 -13.78 9.92
N LEU A 340 -1.43 -14.06 9.36
CA LEU A 340 -0.38 -14.79 10.08
C LEU A 340 0.18 -13.97 11.24
N LEU A 341 0.41 -12.68 11.05
CA LEU A 341 0.89 -11.80 12.11
C LEU A 341 -0.17 -11.59 13.18
N GLY A 342 -1.47 -11.56 12.83
CA GLY A 342 -2.55 -11.52 13.81
C GLY A 342 -2.53 -12.74 14.73
N ILE A 343 -2.44 -13.95 14.16
CA ILE A 343 -2.33 -15.20 14.93
C ILE A 343 -1.06 -15.22 15.79
N ILE A 344 0.09 -14.82 15.23
CA ILE A 344 1.36 -14.75 15.96
C ILE A 344 1.26 -13.72 17.09
N GLY A 345 0.67 -12.57 16.84
CA GLY A 345 0.47 -11.53 17.86
C GLY A 345 -0.43 -11.99 18.98
N GLU A 346 -1.46 -12.79 18.69
CA GLU A 346 -2.36 -13.36 19.69
C GLU A 346 -1.66 -14.37 20.61
N TRP A 347 -0.86 -15.28 20.03
CA TRP A 347 -0.26 -16.37 20.81
C TRP A 347 1.07 -16.00 21.45
N PHE A 348 1.86 -15.15 20.81
CA PHE A 348 3.25 -14.86 21.19
C PHE A 348 3.51 -13.38 21.50
N GLY A 349 2.50 -12.52 21.36
CA GLY A 349 2.58 -11.07 21.60
C GLY A 349 3.18 -10.27 20.44
N LEU A 350 3.02 -8.94 20.53
CA LEU A 350 3.39 -8.00 19.47
C LEU A 350 4.91 -7.95 19.23
N THR A 351 5.73 -8.19 20.25
CA THR A 351 7.19 -8.24 20.08
C THR A 351 7.60 -9.32 19.09
N VAL A 352 7.09 -10.57 19.26
CA VAL A 352 7.36 -11.67 18.35
C VAL A 352 6.79 -11.42 16.96
N LEU A 353 5.59 -10.83 16.89
CA LEU A 353 4.97 -10.42 15.63
C LEU A 353 5.94 -9.54 14.80
N PHE A 354 6.52 -8.50 15.40
CA PHE A 354 7.45 -7.60 14.69
C PHE A 354 8.80 -8.25 14.39
N MET A 355 9.27 -9.18 15.24
CA MET A 355 10.44 -10.01 14.92
C MET A 355 10.20 -10.83 13.65
N VAL A 356 9.05 -11.48 13.54
CA VAL A 356 8.67 -12.25 12.35
C VAL A 356 8.52 -11.34 11.13
N ALA A 357 7.81 -10.21 11.26
CA ALA A 357 7.61 -9.27 10.16
C ALA A 357 8.93 -8.74 9.59
N GLY A 358 9.86 -8.33 10.47
CA GLY A 358 11.20 -7.88 10.07
C GLY A 358 12.05 -9.01 9.50
N GLY A 359 12.01 -10.20 10.13
CA GLY A 359 12.73 -11.40 9.68
C GLY A 359 12.30 -11.86 8.28
N VAL A 360 11.01 -11.84 7.97
CA VAL A 360 10.46 -12.16 6.64
C VAL A 360 11.00 -11.21 5.57
N LEU A 361 11.08 -9.91 5.87
CA LEU A 361 11.70 -8.95 4.95
C LEU A 361 13.19 -9.21 4.73
N LEU A 362 13.93 -9.52 5.79
CA LEU A 362 15.36 -9.87 5.70
C LEU A 362 15.57 -11.17 4.92
N ALA A 363 14.64 -12.14 5.00
CA ALA A 363 14.69 -13.34 4.18
C ALA A 363 14.62 -13.03 2.67
N GLY A 364 14.10 -11.88 2.27
CA GLY A 364 14.19 -11.37 0.90
C GLY A 364 15.62 -11.23 0.37
N LEU A 365 16.62 -11.02 1.26
CA LEU A 365 18.04 -11.04 0.88
C LEU A 365 18.48 -12.41 0.38
N VAL A 366 18.00 -13.49 1.01
CA VAL A 366 18.29 -14.86 0.57
C VAL A 366 17.70 -15.10 -0.81
N VAL A 367 16.47 -14.63 -1.06
CA VAL A 367 15.82 -14.71 -2.37
C VAL A 367 16.65 -13.97 -3.44
N LEU A 368 17.13 -12.75 -3.14
CA LEU A 368 17.95 -11.95 -4.05
C LEU A 368 19.30 -12.62 -4.35
N THR A 369 19.99 -13.14 -3.33
CA THR A 369 21.31 -13.77 -3.51
C THR A 369 21.21 -15.08 -4.29
N TRP A 370 20.19 -15.90 -4.01
CA TRP A 370 19.92 -17.12 -4.74
C TRP A 370 19.61 -16.84 -6.22
N ALA A 371 18.82 -15.80 -6.48
CA ALA A 371 18.50 -15.35 -7.83
C ALA A 371 19.72 -14.83 -8.60
N GLY A 372 20.65 -14.16 -7.90
CA GLY A 372 21.85 -13.57 -8.47
C GLY A 372 22.86 -14.58 -9.01
N ARG A 373 22.93 -15.76 -8.40
CA ARG A 373 23.84 -16.84 -8.80
C ARG A 373 23.51 -17.48 -10.15
N SER A 374 22.32 -17.25 -10.67
CA SER A 374 21.82 -17.90 -11.89
C SER A 374 21.76 -17.00 -13.12
N GLU A 375 22.11 -15.72 -12.99
CA GLU A 375 22.24 -14.78 -14.10
C GLU A 375 23.72 -14.44 -14.32
N THR A 376 24.46 -15.34 -14.96
CA THR A 376 25.65 -14.93 -15.69
C THR A 376 25.19 -13.98 -16.80
N LEU A 377 25.66 -12.73 -16.74
CA LEU A 377 25.39 -11.69 -17.73
C LEU A 377 25.63 -12.22 -19.15
N PRO A 378 24.74 -11.98 -20.11
CA PRO A 378 25.11 -12.13 -21.50
C PRO A 378 26.31 -11.20 -21.78
N PRO A 379 27.29 -11.62 -22.61
CA PRO A 379 28.45 -10.80 -22.92
C PRO A 379 27.98 -9.45 -23.44
N LYS A 380 28.64 -8.35 -22.98
CA LYS A 380 28.43 -7.02 -23.50
C LYS A 380 28.46 -7.12 -25.03
N ALA A 381 27.38 -6.69 -25.70
CA ALA A 381 27.39 -6.53 -27.14
C ALA A 381 28.60 -5.69 -27.52
N ALA A 382 29.41 -6.19 -28.46
CA ALA A 382 30.54 -5.46 -28.99
C ALA A 382 30.06 -4.11 -29.54
N PRO A 383 30.83 -3.02 -29.38
CA PRO A 383 30.48 -1.74 -29.97
C PRO A 383 30.34 -1.91 -31.50
N PRO A 384 29.41 -1.21 -32.15
CA PRO A 384 29.27 -1.25 -33.59
C PRO A 384 30.60 -0.85 -34.26
N PRO A 385 31.00 -1.47 -35.35
CA PRO A 385 32.16 -1.04 -36.13
C PRO A 385 31.89 0.39 -36.62
N TYR A 386 32.92 1.23 -36.58
CA TYR A 386 32.94 2.64 -37.02
C TYR A 386 32.58 2.77 -38.50
#